data_2b25653c303e25de2cc175685b54b6d3
#
_entry.id   2b25653c303e25de2cc175685b54b6d3
#
_cell.length_a   1.000
_cell.length_b   1.000
_cell.length_c   1.000
_cell.angle_alpha   90.00
_cell.angle_beta   90.00
_cell.angle_gamma   90.00
#
_symmetry.space_group_name_H-M   'P 1'
#
loop_
_entity.id
_entity.type
_entity.pdbx_description
1 polymer ?
#
loop_
_entity_poly.entity_id
_entity_poly.type
_entity_poly.pdbx_seq_one_letter_code
_entity_poly.pdbx_strand_id
1 'polypeptide(L)'
;MLRDVGLQPAARISSVSIMVDSLTPQHRSWNMSRIRSKDTSPERAVRSLLHRLGYRFRLHRKDLPGNPDIVLPKYGTVVFVHGCFWHRHPGCKYATTPRTRTEFWQQKFDRNVERDARAAAALRERGWRVIVVWECELKNLDALARRLDASIRGETSRYDGKKGALRRAAEDKSSYHGQT
;
A
#
# COMPACT_ATOMS: atom_id res chain seq x y z
N MET A 1 -63.64 11.44 39.84
CA MET A 1 -63.06 11.37 38.49
C MET A 1 -61.57 11.63 38.58
N LEU A 2 -60.79 10.58 38.81
CA LEU A 2 -59.30 10.64 38.85
C LEU A 2 -58.75 10.18 37.49
N ARG A 3 -57.99 11.03 36.82
CA ARG A 3 -57.38 10.71 35.53
C ARG A 3 -56.07 9.99 35.78
N ASP A 4 -55.98 8.81 35.22
CA ASP A 4 -54.79 7.96 35.14
C ASP A 4 -53.72 8.63 34.31
N VAL A 5 -52.55 8.92 34.88
CA VAL A 5 -51.36 9.42 34.17
C VAL A 5 -50.52 8.23 33.87
N GLY A 6 -50.63 7.75 32.59
CA GLY A 6 -49.84 6.63 32.09
C GLY A 6 -48.35 6.92 32.14
N LEU A 7 -47.63 6.11 32.90
CA LEU A 7 -46.17 6.03 32.85
C LEU A 7 -45.75 5.43 31.53
N GLN A 8 -45.00 6.20 30.69
CA GLN A 8 -44.34 5.67 29.52
C GLN A 8 -43.11 4.86 29.95
N PRO A 9 -42.86 3.68 29.35
CA PRO A 9 -41.66 2.90 29.65
C PRO A 9 -40.41 3.59 29.07
N ALA A 10 -39.38 3.70 29.91
CA ALA A 10 -38.07 4.21 29.57
C ALA A 10 -37.47 3.53 28.33
N ALA A 11 -36.98 4.35 27.40
CA ALA A 11 -36.29 3.91 26.20
C ALA A 11 -35.09 3.01 26.58
N ARG A 12 -35.07 1.79 26.01
CA ARG A 12 -33.93 0.89 26.12
C ARG A 12 -32.74 1.53 25.42
N ILE A 13 -31.75 1.91 26.20
CA ILE A 13 -30.42 2.29 25.70
C ILE A 13 -29.84 1.02 25.14
N SER A 14 -29.74 0.98 23.81
CA SER A 14 -29.04 -0.08 23.08
C SER A 14 -27.60 -0.15 23.60
N SER A 15 -27.24 -1.28 24.19
CA SER A 15 -25.88 -1.58 24.61
C SER A 15 -24.96 -1.54 23.37
N VAL A 16 -24.26 -0.44 23.19
CA VAL A 16 -23.13 -0.36 22.26
C VAL A 16 -22.11 -1.38 22.77
N SER A 17 -22.00 -2.49 22.04
CA SER A 17 -21.01 -3.53 22.32
C SER A 17 -19.63 -2.90 22.21
N ILE A 18 -19.05 -2.53 23.32
CA ILE A 18 -17.67 -2.04 23.42
C ILE A 18 -16.81 -3.26 23.13
N MET A 19 -16.31 -3.38 21.90
CA MET A 19 -15.22 -4.32 21.61
C MET A 19 -14.00 -3.87 22.41
N VAL A 20 -13.85 -4.42 23.60
CA VAL A 20 -12.65 -4.26 24.42
C VAL A 20 -11.52 -4.96 23.67
N ASP A 21 -10.42 -4.25 23.45
CA ASP A 21 -9.18 -4.83 22.96
C ASP A 21 -8.70 -5.89 23.96
N SER A 22 -9.01 -7.15 23.67
CA SER A 22 -8.83 -8.29 24.58
C SER A 22 -7.40 -8.83 24.62
N LEU A 23 -6.47 -8.22 23.87
CA LEU A 23 -5.08 -8.70 23.80
C LEU A 23 -4.23 -8.09 24.92
N THR A 24 -3.59 -8.95 25.69
CA THR A 24 -2.57 -8.52 26.66
C THR A 24 -1.40 -7.82 25.94
N PRO A 25 -0.65 -6.93 26.63
CA PRO A 25 0.54 -6.28 26.06
C PRO A 25 1.55 -7.29 25.50
N GLN A 26 1.72 -8.44 26.15
CA GLN A 26 2.61 -9.52 25.74
C GLN A 26 2.12 -10.17 24.43
N HIS A 27 0.84 -10.52 24.33
CA HIS A 27 0.25 -11.07 23.11
C HIS A 27 0.34 -10.10 21.94
N ARG A 28 0.14 -8.80 22.21
CA ARG A 28 0.27 -7.76 21.19
C ARG A 28 1.70 -7.65 20.69
N SER A 29 2.67 -7.63 21.60
CA SER A 29 4.11 -7.61 21.25
C SER A 29 4.49 -8.85 20.43
N TRP A 30 4.02 -10.03 20.84
CA TRP A 30 4.24 -11.28 20.12
C TRP A 30 3.61 -11.26 18.71
N ASN A 31 2.38 -10.78 18.55
CA ASN A 31 1.77 -10.61 17.23
C ASN A 31 2.59 -9.66 16.35
N MET A 32 3.04 -8.53 16.91
CA MET A 32 3.85 -7.55 16.18
C MET A 32 5.20 -8.12 15.72
N SER A 33 5.85 -8.94 16.52
CA SER A 33 7.13 -9.56 16.18
C SER A 33 7.04 -10.56 15.02
N ARG A 34 5.86 -11.11 14.76
CA ARG A 34 5.59 -12.07 13.67
C ARG A 34 5.17 -11.44 12.35
N ILE A 35 4.93 -10.13 12.32
CA ILE A 35 4.59 -9.42 11.10
C ILE A 35 5.83 -9.38 10.20
N ARG A 36 5.77 -10.12 9.12
CA ARG A 36 6.83 -10.10 8.10
C ARG A 36 6.75 -8.79 7.32
N SER A 37 7.92 -8.21 7.06
CA SER A 37 8.05 -7.01 6.24
C SER A 37 8.17 -7.30 4.74
N LYS A 38 8.27 -8.58 4.36
CA LYS A 38 8.42 -9.05 2.97
C LYS A 38 7.77 -10.42 2.80
N ASP A 39 7.42 -10.73 1.57
CA ASP A 39 6.81 -12.01 1.18
C ASP A 39 5.55 -12.33 2.00
N THR A 40 4.78 -11.29 2.27
CA THR A 40 3.48 -11.38 2.95
C THR A 40 2.46 -12.14 2.10
N SER A 41 1.40 -12.63 2.73
CA SER A 41 0.30 -13.31 2.01
C SER A 41 -0.35 -12.40 0.95
N PRO A 42 -0.63 -11.11 1.21
CA PRO A 42 -1.10 -10.18 0.20
C PRO A 42 -0.16 -10.03 -0.99
N GLU A 43 1.15 -9.84 -0.76
CA GLU A 43 2.13 -9.74 -1.85
C GLU A 43 2.15 -11.00 -2.72
N ARG A 44 2.16 -12.19 -2.11
CA ARG A 44 2.14 -13.46 -2.84
C ARG A 44 0.87 -13.62 -3.67
N ALA A 45 -0.28 -13.21 -3.15
CA ALA A 45 -1.54 -13.25 -3.88
C ALA A 45 -1.52 -12.34 -5.12
N VAL A 46 -1.01 -11.10 -4.99
CA VAL A 46 -0.85 -10.17 -6.12
C VAL A 46 0.15 -10.70 -7.14
N ARG A 47 1.28 -11.27 -6.71
CA ARG A 47 2.27 -11.90 -7.61
C ARG A 47 1.66 -13.04 -8.40
N SER A 48 0.91 -13.93 -7.74
CA SER A 48 0.21 -15.04 -8.39
C SER A 48 -0.81 -14.54 -9.41
N LEU A 49 -1.56 -13.48 -9.07
CA LEU A 49 -2.53 -12.86 -9.96
C LEU A 49 -1.86 -12.30 -11.21
N LEU A 50 -0.81 -11.49 -11.05
CA LEU A 50 -0.06 -10.91 -12.17
C LEU A 50 0.58 -11.98 -13.06
N HIS A 51 1.11 -13.05 -12.46
CA HIS A 51 1.68 -14.17 -13.22
C HIS A 51 0.61 -14.88 -14.07
N ARG A 52 -0.59 -15.13 -13.52
CA ARG A 52 -1.71 -15.70 -14.27
C ARG A 52 -2.18 -14.80 -15.41
N LEU A 53 -2.11 -13.48 -15.24
CA LEU A 53 -2.39 -12.51 -16.30
C LEU A 53 -1.27 -12.41 -17.37
N GLY A 54 -0.22 -13.24 -17.25
CA GLY A 54 0.89 -13.30 -18.23
C GLY A 54 1.99 -12.25 -17.98
N TYR A 55 1.92 -11.48 -16.91
CA TYR A 55 2.95 -10.50 -16.59
C TYR A 55 4.22 -11.16 -16.04
N ARG A 56 5.37 -10.61 -16.44
CA ARG A 56 6.69 -10.98 -15.88
C ARG A 56 7.23 -9.79 -15.13
N PHE A 57 7.74 -10.02 -13.91
CA PHE A 57 8.14 -8.98 -12.99
C PHE A 57 9.42 -9.36 -12.24
N ARG A 58 10.02 -8.37 -11.60
CA ARG A 58 11.11 -8.51 -10.65
C ARG A 58 10.62 -8.13 -9.26
N LEU A 59 11.25 -8.68 -8.22
CA LEU A 59 10.87 -8.43 -6.83
C LEU A 59 11.95 -7.61 -6.12
N HIS A 60 11.51 -6.82 -5.14
CA HIS A 60 12.38 -6.16 -4.15
C HIS A 60 13.60 -5.44 -4.74
N ARG A 61 13.41 -4.65 -5.79
CA ARG A 61 14.47 -3.83 -6.39
C ARG A 61 14.90 -2.73 -5.41
N LYS A 62 16.10 -2.90 -4.79
CA LYS A 62 16.65 -1.97 -3.80
C LYS A 62 17.17 -0.66 -4.40
N ASP A 63 17.43 -0.63 -5.69
CA ASP A 63 17.85 0.54 -6.45
C ASP A 63 16.70 1.54 -6.75
N LEU A 64 15.46 1.14 -6.45
CA LEU A 64 14.28 1.97 -6.63
C LEU A 64 13.80 2.56 -5.29
N PRO A 65 13.36 3.83 -5.27
CA PRO A 65 12.80 4.46 -4.07
C PRO A 65 11.66 3.63 -3.46
N GLY A 66 11.68 3.48 -2.14
CA GLY A 66 10.65 2.75 -1.41
C GLY A 66 10.69 1.23 -1.56
N ASN A 67 11.63 0.66 -2.31
CA ASN A 67 11.77 -0.78 -2.55
C ASN A 67 10.45 -1.44 -2.96
N PRO A 68 9.90 -1.14 -4.15
CA PRO A 68 8.61 -1.67 -4.59
C PRO A 68 8.54 -3.21 -4.50
N ASP A 69 7.39 -3.74 -4.09
CA ASP A 69 7.18 -5.17 -3.92
C ASP A 69 7.26 -5.92 -5.26
N ILE A 70 6.79 -5.27 -6.34
CA ILE A 70 6.75 -5.83 -7.67
C ILE A 70 7.16 -4.75 -8.68
N VAL A 71 8.05 -5.10 -9.59
CA VAL A 71 8.50 -4.21 -10.66
C VAL A 71 8.27 -4.88 -12.01
N LEU A 72 7.56 -4.19 -12.91
CA LEU A 72 7.29 -4.62 -14.27
C LEU A 72 8.09 -3.75 -15.27
N PRO A 73 9.35 -4.08 -15.55
CA PRO A 73 10.23 -3.20 -16.35
C PRO A 73 9.70 -2.97 -17.76
N LYS A 74 9.11 -4.01 -18.39
CA LYS A 74 8.52 -3.91 -19.72
C LYS A 74 7.43 -2.84 -19.83
N TYR A 75 6.76 -2.56 -18.71
CA TYR A 75 5.62 -1.63 -18.65
C TYR A 75 5.97 -0.33 -17.94
N GLY A 76 7.21 -0.13 -17.49
CA GLY A 76 7.61 1.01 -16.69
C GLY A 76 6.77 1.18 -15.43
N THR A 77 6.35 0.07 -14.83
CA THR A 77 5.36 0.08 -13.75
C THR A 77 5.92 -0.59 -12.51
N VAL A 78 5.64 0.00 -11.36
CA VAL A 78 5.90 -0.58 -10.04
C VAL A 78 4.60 -0.75 -9.28
N VAL A 79 4.54 -1.78 -8.44
CA VAL A 79 3.38 -2.07 -7.62
C VAL A 79 3.82 -2.17 -6.17
N PHE A 80 3.14 -1.42 -5.30
CA PHE A 80 3.19 -1.57 -3.85
C PHE A 80 1.96 -2.32 -3.38
N VAL A 81 2.11 -3.22 -2.43
CA VAL A 81 1.02 -3.96 -1.80
C VAL A 81 0.89 -3.51 -0.35
N HIS A 82 -0.10 -2.67 -0.10
CA HIS A 82 -0.26 -1.98 1.17
C HIS A 82 -1.30 -2.68 2.06
N GLY A 83 -0.90 -3.03 3.28
CA GLY A 83 -1.84 -3.42 4.34
C GLY A 83 -2.68 -2.22 4.78
N CYS A 84 -4.01 -2.37 4.81
CA CYS A 84 -4.92 -1.26 5.09
C CYS A 84 -4.66 -0.58 6.43
N PHE A 85 -4.31 -1.34 7.45
CA PHE A 85 -3.98 -0.83 8.78
C PHE A 85 -2.69 0.02 8.77
N TRP A 86 -1.61 -0.52 8.19
CA TRP A 86 -0.28 0.08 8.28
C TRP A 86 -0.10 1.33 7.43
N HIS A 87 -0.75 1.37 6.27
CA HIS A 87 -0.63 2.44 5.28
C HIS A 87 -1.87 3.33 5.23
N ARG A 88 -2.80 3.18 6.19
CA ARG A 88 -3.97 4.04 6.40
C ARG A 88 -4.84 4.18 5.14
N HIS A 89 -5.33 3.05 4.63
CA HIS A 89 -6.20 3.06 3.45
C HIS A 89 -7.42 3.97 3.68
N PRO A 90 -7.58 5.06 2.90
CA PRO A 90 -8.65 6.05 3.14
C PRO A 90 -10.04 5.42 3.05
N GLY A 91 -10.92 5.72 4.00
CA GLY A 91 -12.29 5.21 4.04
C GLY A 91 -12.45 3.71 4.27
N CYS A 92 -11.38 2.98 4.53
CA CYS A 92 -11.41 1.53 4.68
C CYS A 92 -11.68 1.13 6.14
N LYS A 93 -12.66 0.23 6.35
CA LYS A 93 -12.98 -0.30 7.68
C LYS A 93 -11.85 -1.09 8.36
N TYR A 94 -10.86 -1.53 7.61
CA TYR A 94 -9.68 -2.22 8.14
C TYR A 94 -8.53 -1.27 8.54
N ALA A 95 -8.64 0.02 8.22
CA ALA A 95 -7.72 1.05 8.68
C ALA A 95 -8.08 1.56 10.08
N THR A 96 -8.22 0.64 11.04
CA THR A 96 -8.59 0.94 12.43
C THR A 96 -7.45 1.61 13.20
N THR A 97 -7.79 2.41 14.21
CA THR A 97 -6.80 3.00 15.12
C THR A 97 -6.91 2.31 16.48
N PRO A 98 -5.80 1.79 17.05
CA PRO A 98 -5.81 1.22 18.38
C PRO A 98 -6.22 2.26 19.43
N ARG A 99 -7.02 1.85 20.42
CA ARG A 99 -7.50 2.73 21.47
C ARG A 99 -6.44 3.04 22.54
N THR A 100 -5.42 2.19 22.65
CA THR A 100 -4.32 2.36 23.60
C THR A 100 -3.11 2.94 22.88
N ARG A 101 -2.37 3.85 23.53
CA ARG A 101 -1.18 4.52 22.98
C ARG A 101 -1.45 5.21 21.63
N THR A 102 -2.56 5.91 21.53
CA THR A 102 -3.06 6.53 20.29
C THR A 102 -2.03 7.44 19.63
N GLU A 103 -1.33 8.28 20.41
CA GLU A 103 -0.27 9.17 19.91
C GLU A 103 0.88 8.41 19.25
N PHE A 104 1.34 7.33 19.89
CA PHE A 104 2.38 6.47 19.31
C PHE A 104 1.95 5.89 17.96
N TRP A 105 0.71 5.41 17.86
CA TRP A 105 0.18 4.86 16.63
C TRP A 105 0.02 5.93 15.55
N GLN A 106 -0.50 7.10 15.93
CA GLN A 106 -0.68 8.21 15.00
C GLN A 106 0.65 8.61 14.38
N GLN A 107 1.68 8.87 15.19
CA GLN A 107 3.03 9.20 14.71
C GLN A 107 3.63 8.11 13.81
N LYS A 108 3.34 6.82 14.10
CA LYS A 108 3.80 5.71 13.28
C LYS A 108 3.09 5.67 11.93
N PHE A 109 1.79 5.90 11.92
CA PHE A 109 1.00 5.96 10.69
C PHE A 109 1.40 7.14 9.82
N ASP A 110 1.55 8.32 10.38
CA ASP A 110 1.94 9.54 9.66
C ASP A 110 3.30 9.35 8.98
N ARG A 111 4.29 8.81 9.71
CA ARG A 111 5.59 8.47 9.14
C ARG A 111 5.52 7.45 7.99
N ASN A 112 4.62 6.45 8.08
CA ASN A 112 4.43 5.49 7.00
C ASN A 112 3.82 6.17 5.76
N VAL A 113 2.73 6.92 5.94
CA VAL A 113 2.04 7.64 4.84
C VAL A 113 2.99 8.62 4.15
N GLU A 114 3.75 9.39 4.93
CA GLU A 114 4.73 10.35 4.39
C GLU A 114 5.85 9.65 3.61
N ARG A 115 6.41 8.57 4.15
CA ARG A 115 7.43 7.77 3.47
C ARG A 115 6.90 7.20 2.15
N ASP A 116 5.68 6.66 2.15
CA ASP A 116 5.06 6.07 0.96
C ASP A 116 4.78 7.13 -0.10
N ALA A 117 4.31 8.32 0.31
CA ALA A 117 4.10 9.45 -0.59
C ALA A 117 5.41 9.93 -1.23
N ARG A 118 6.49 10.08 -0.44
CA ARG A 118 7.82 10.45 -0.94
C ARG A 118 8.37 9.40 -1.92
N ALA A 119 8.24 8.12 -1.60
CA ALA A 119 8.68 7.05 -2.48
C ALA A 119 7.91 7.06 -3.81
N ALA A 120 6.59 7.22 -3.76
CA ALA A 120 5.76 7.29 -4.96
C ALA A 120 6.09 8.52 -5.83
N ALA A 121 6.34 9.69 -5.23
CA ALA A 121 6.75 10.90 -5.95
C ALA A 121 8.08 10.69 -6.66
N ALA A 122 9.12 10.23 -5.95
CA ALA A 122 10.44 9.98 -6.50
C ALA A 122 10.45 8.92 -7.61
N LEU A 123 9.54 7.94 -7.56
CA LEU A 123 9.36 6.96 -8.64
C LEU A 123 8.72 7.60 -9.87
N ARG A 124 7.68 8.44 -9.69
CA ARG A 124 7.03 9.14 -10.79
C ARG A 124 7.98 10.10 -11.50
N GLU A 125 8.81 10.84 -10.75
CA GLU A 125 9.87 11.71 -11.29
C GLU A 125 10.88 10.92 -12.16
N ARG A 126 11.11 9.65 -11.83
CA ARG A 126 11.95 8.74 -12.63
C ARG A 126 11.20 8.09 -13.79
N GLY A 127 9.98 8.50 -14.09
CA GLY A 127 9.15 7.99 -15.18
C GLY A 127 8.44 6.66 -14.89
N TRP A 128 8.44 6.19 -13.63
CA TRP A 128 7.72 4.98 -13.26
C TRP A 128 6.25 5.26 -13.01
N ARG A 129 5.40 4.38 -13.54
CA ARG A 129 4.00 4.33 -13.12
C ARG A 129 3.92 3.59 -11.79
N VAL A 130 3.28 4.22 -10.81
CA VAL A 130 3.12 3.68 -9.46
C VAL A 130 1.69 3.23 -9.27
N ILE A 131 1.51 1.95 -8.97
CA ILE A 131 0.22 1.34 -8.63
C ILE A 131 0.29 0.90 -7.16
N VAL A 132 -0.71 1.27 -6.38
CA VAL A 132 -0.91 0.75 -5.03
C VAL A 132 -2.06 -0.25 -5.06
N VAL A 133 -1.82 -1.44 -4.51
CA VAL A 133 -2.82 -2.47 -4.26
C VAL A 133 -3.07 -2.54 -2.77
N TRP A 134 -4.31 -2.37 -2.36
CA TRP A 134 -4.68 -2.49 -0.96
C TRP A 134 -5.08 -3.92 -0.60
N GLU A 135 -4.70 -4.37 0.58
CA GLU A 135 -5.00 -5.72 1.07
C GLU A 135 -6.49 -6.07 0.96
N CYS A 136 -7.39 -5.11 1.21
CA CYS A 136 -8.83 -5.36 1.12
C CYS A 136 -9.32 -5.64 -0.31
N GLU A 137 -8.60 -5.23 -1.36
CA GLU A 137 -8.94 -5.51 -2.75
C GLU A 137 -8.78 -7.00 -3.10
N LEU A 138 -7.96 -7.73 -2.35
CA LEU A 138 -7.78 -9.18 -2.53
C LEU A 138 -9.03 -10.01 -2.27
N LYS A 139 -10.06 -9.41 -1.66
CA LYS A 139 -11.35 -10.06 -1.47
C LYS A 139 -12.13 -10.26 -2.79
N ASN A 140 -11.79 -9.46 -3.82
CA ASN A 140 -12.37 -9.60 -5.15
C ASN A 140 -11.24 -9.62 -6.19
N LEU A 141 -10.67 -10.81 -6.40
CA LEU A 141 -9.53 -10.99 -7.30
C LEU A 141 -9.87 -10.68 -8.75
N ASP A 142 -11.11 -10.89 -9.19
CA ASP A 142 -11.51 -10.59 -10.57
C ASP A 142 -11.58 -9.09 -10.83
N ALA A 143 -12.12 -8.32 -9.89
CA ALA A 143 -12.12 -6.86 -9.97
C ALA A 143 -10.69 -6.31 -9.92
N LEU A 144 -9.86 -6.84 -9.03
CA LEU A 144 -8.45 -6.47 -8.92
C LEU A 144 -7.68 -6.81 -10.20
N ALA A 145 -7.93 -7.98 -10.81
CA ALA A 145 -7.31 -8.40 -12.07
C ALA A 145 -7.60 -7.41 -13.20
N ARG A 146 -8.88 -7.06 -13.40
CA ARG A 146 -9.30 -6.07 -14.41
C ARG A 146 -8.65 -4.71 -14.16
N ARG A 147 -8.65 -4.23 -12.90
CA ARG A 147 -8.04 -2.96 -12.54
C ARG A 147 -6.53 -2.94 -12.81
N LEU A 148 -5.82 -4.00 -12.40
CA LEU A 148 -4.38 -4.11 -12.63
C LEU A 148 -4.04 -4.18 -14.12
N ASP A 149 -4.75 -5.00 -14.89
CA ASP A 149 -4.53 -5.13 -16.33
C ASP A 149 -4.74 -3.78 -17.03
N ALA A 150 -5.84 -3.09 -16.77
CA ALA A 150 -6.12 -1.76 -17.30
C ALA A 150 -5.05 -0.74 -16.89
N SER A 151 -4.65 -0.74 -15.62
CA SER A 151 -3.63 0.21 -15.12
C SER A 151 -2.24 -0.05 -15.70
N ILE A 152 -1.86 -1.30 -15.92
CA ILE A 152 -0.55 -1.68 -16.47
C ILE A 152 -0.50 -1.43 -17.98
N ARG A 153 -1.58 -1.76 -18.70
CA ARG A 153 -1.67 -1.58 -20.16
C ARG A 153 -2.05 -0.16 -20.58
N GLY A 154 -2.59 0.64 -19.66
CA GLY A 154 -3.10 1.97 -19.96
C GLY A 154 -2.20 2.75 -20.89
N GLU A 155 -2.79 3.47 -21.85
CA GLU A 155 -2.22 4.03 -23.09
C GLU A 155 -1.09 5.05 -22.91
N THR A 156 -0.57 5.26 -21.73
CA THR A 156 0.46 6.25 -21.48
C THR A 156 1.79 5.64 -21.19
N SER A 157 2.71 5.89 -22.11
CA SER A 157 4.16 5.83 -21.98
C SER A 157 4.77 4.44 -21.82
N ARG A 158 5.23 3.93 -22.95
CA ARG A 158 6.30 2.92 -22.96
C ARG A 158 7.51 3.53 -22.23
N TYR A 159 7.81 3.04 -21.04
CA TYR A 159 9.05 3.37 -20.36
C TYR A 159 10.22 2.87 -21.22
N ASP A 160 10.87 3.78 -21.91
CA ASP A 160 12.08 3.54 -22.68
C ASP A 160 13.31 3.63 -21.76
N GLY A 161 13.37 2.70 -20.80
CA GLY A 161 14.40 2.65 -19.76
C GLY A 161 15.83 2.47 -20.27
N LYS A 162 15.99 2.21 -21.56
CA LYS A 162 17.31 2.11 -22.21
C LYS A 162 17.84 3.47 -22.67
N LYS A 163 16.98 4.42 -23.01
CA LYS A 163 17.45 5.73 -23.53
C LYS A 163 17.96 6.67 -22.44
N GLY A 164 17.43 6.61 -21.22
CA GLY A 164 17.92 7.45 -20.12
C GLY A 164 19.31 7.05 -19.60
N ALA A 165 19.61 5.77 -19.54
CA ALA A 165 20.91 5.28 -19.08
C ALA A 165 22.01 5.48 -20.15
N LEU A 166 21.67 5.36 -21.44
CA LEU A 166 22.61 5.57 -22.54
C LEU A 166 22.93 7.06 -22.77
N ARG A 167 21.98 7.97 -22.52
CA ARG A 167 22.26 9.42 -22.62
C ARG A 167 23.25 9.89 -21.53
N ARG A 168 23.07 9.48 -20.27
CA ARG A 168 24.03 9.85 -19.20
C ARG A 168 25.42 9.28 -19.43
N ALA A 169 25.54 8.06 -19.97
CA ALA A 169 26.83 7.46 -20.29
C ALA A 169 27.49 8.10 -21.52
N ALA A 170 26.73 8.71 -22.42
CA ALA A 170 27.26 9.42 -23.59
C ALA A 170 27.70 10.84 -23.24
N GLU A 171 27.00 11.51 -22.34
CA GLU A 171 27.36 12.87 -21.85
C GLU A 171 28.61 12.84 -20.97
N ASP A 172 28.82 11.79 -20.17
CA ASP A 172 30.00 11.61 -19.32
C ASP A 172 31.29 11.32 -20.13
N LYS A 173 31.15 10.72 -21.31
CA LYS A 173 32.30 10.47 -22.20
C LYS A 173 32.69 11.68 -23.08
N SER A 174 31.76 12.61 -23.30
CA SER A 174 32.01 13.80 -24.09
C SER A 174 32.78 14.88 -23.31
N SER A 175 32.74 14.87 -21.98
CA SER A 175 33.44 15.84 -21.13
C SER A 175 34.91 15.50 -20.86
N TYR A 176 35.41 14.34 -21.30
CA TYR A 176 36.80 13.90 -21.02
C TYR A 176 37.79 14.07 -22.19
N HIS A 177 37.38 14.66 -23.32
CA HIS A 177 38.24 14.81 -24.51
C HIS A 177 38.50 16.27 -24.90
N GLY A 178 38.62 17.16 -23.93
CA GLY A 178 38.84 18.59 -24.20
C GLY A 178 39.88 19.25 -23.31
N GLN A 179 41.02 18.62 -22.98
CA GLN A 179 42.22 19.29 -22.44
C GLN A 179 43.47 18.50 -22.83
N THR A 180 44.02 18.84 -23.94
CA THR A 180 45.46 18.78 -24.26
C THR A 180 45.83 19.95 -25.13
#